data_6cf8e09f882deb6d160b30bd306e6e04
#
_entry.id   6cf8e09f882deb6d160b30bd306e6e04
#
_cell.length_a   1.000
_cell.length_b   1.000
_cell.length_c   1.000
_cell.angle_alpha   90.00
_cell.angle_beta   90.00
_cell.angle_gamma   90.00
#
_symmetry.space_group_name_H-M   'P 1'
#
loop_
_entity.id
_entity.type
_entity.pdbx_description
1 polymer ?
#
loop_
_entity_poly.entity_id
_entity_poly.type
_entity_poly.pdbx_seq_one_letter_code
_entity_poly.pdbx_strand_id
1 'polypeptide(L)'
;MANCALILKISLAMLAFAANSILCRLALQGGHIDPLSFSSLRLASGALVLSPFLFYHAKTTLSLWRPLSGFYLMVYAVLFSVAYIHLDTGAGALLLFGAVQFAMVIHGLFKGESLSVMRACGLVIALAGIAALLLPGAKAPPLYSALMMIVAGLAWAAYSVRGRAGQAAGASTAANFVLATPMALALSLLFMKQGHYDAAGIALSLLSGAAASAGAYVLWYTLLPSLGSITASTLQLSVPCLAMLGVWYSWMNH
;
A
#
# COMPACT_ATOMS: atom_id res chain seq x y z
N MET A 1 1.10 29.30 -5.55
CA MET A 1 1.81 28.25 -6.33
C MET A 1 2.21 27.04 -5.46
N ALA A 2 2.73 27.21 -4.23
CA ALA A 2 3.09 26.09 -3.33
C ALA A 2 1.94 25.12 -3.02
N ASN A 3 0.72 25.64 -2.77
CA ASN A 3 -0.46 24.81 -2.48
C ASN A 3 -0.91 23.95 -3.68
N CYS A 4 -0.78 24.44 -4.91
CA CYS A 4 -1.17 23.71 -6.11
C CYS A 4 -0.24 22.49 -6.35
N ALA A 5 1.06 22.67 -6.18
CA ALA A 5 2.04 21.58 -6.30
C ALA A 5 1.85 20.51 -5.22
N LEU A 6 1.49 20.90 -3.98
CA LEU A 6 1.20 19.98 -2.89
C LEU A 6 -0.06 19.13 -3.19
N ILE A 7 -1.13 19.79 -3.63
CA ILE A 7 -2.38 19.10 -4.00
C ILE A 7 -2.12 18.12 -5.14
N LEU A 8 -1.39 18.53 -6.18
CA LEU A 8 -1.05 17.65 -7.30
C LEU A 8 -0.28 16.40 -6.83
N LYS A 9 0.73 16.58 -5.98
CA LYS A 9 1.51 15.46 -5.42
C LYS A 9 0.66 14.51 -4.60
N ILE A 10 -0.25 15.03 -3.77
CA ILE A 10 -1.19 14.23 -2.98
C ILE A 10 -2.11 13.44 -3.92
N SER A 11 -2.72 14.12 -4.91
CA SER A 11 -3.62 13.47 -5.87
C SER A 11 -2.93 12.35 -6.64
N LEU A 12 -1.70 12.58 -7.12
CA LEU A 12 -0.91 11.57 -7.82
C LEU A 12 -0.60 10.36 -6.91
N ALA A 13 -0.25 10.60 -5.64
CA ALA A 13 -0.01 9.51 -4.71
C ALA A 13 -1.28 8.68 -4.46
N MET A 14 -2.44 9.31 -4.26
CA MET A 14 -3.71 8.61 -4.02
C MET A 14 -4.17 7.84 -5.25
N LEU A 15 -4.03 8.40 -6.45
CA LEU A 15 -4.31 7.71 -7.71
C LEU A 15 -3.40 6.50 -7.91
N ALA A 16 -2.11 6.62 -7.61
CA ALA A 16 -1.17 5.51 -7.71
C ALA A 16 -1.49 4.39 -6.69
N PHE A 17 -1.92 4.73 -5.46
CA PHE A 17 -2.36 3.73 -4.49
C PHE A 17 -3.63 3.01 -4.94
N ALA A 18 -4.58 3.73 -5.54
CA ALA A 18 -5.78 3.12 -6.14
C ALA A 18 -5.42 2.20 -7.32
N ALA A 19 -4.55 2.67 -8.22
CA ALA A 19 -4.06 1.88 -9.33
C ALA A 19 -3.36 0.60 -8.87
N ASN A 20 -2.58 0.66 -7.78
CA ASN A 20 -1.94 -0.52 -7.21
C ASN A 20 -2.95 -1.59 -6.77
N SER A 21 -4.07 -1.20 -6.16
CA SER A 21 -5.15 -2.14 -5.78
C SER A 21 -5.80 -2.77 -7.02
N ILE A 22 -6.05 -1.97 -8.06
CA ILE A 22 -6.63 -2.45 -9.33
C ILE A 22 -5.67 -3.42 -10.03
N LEU A 23 -4.40 -3.06 -10.19
CA LEU A 23 -3.38 -3.91 -10.84
C LEU A 23 -3.21 -5.24 -10.12
N CYS A 24 -3.15 -5.22 -8.80
CA CYS A 24 -3.05 -6.43 -7.99
C CYS A 24 -4.29 -7.32 -8.19
N ARG A 25 -5.49 -6.75 -8.14
CA ARG A 25 -6.73 -7.51 -8.32
C ARG A 25 -6.83 -8.11 -9.71
N LEU A 26 -6.50 -7.35 -10.77
CA LEU A 26 -6.50 -7.84 -12.15
C LEU A 26 -5.53 -9.02 -12.33
N ALA A 27 -4.33 -8.92 -11.78
CA ALA A 27 -3.31 -9.97 -11.87
C ALA A 27 -3.75 -11.27 -11.19
N LEU A 28 -4.36 -11.16 -9.99
CA LEU A 28 -4.68 -12.31 -9.15
C LEU A 28 -6.03 -12.93 -9.46
N GLN A 29 -7.06 -12.11 -9.72
CA GLN A 29 -8.40 -12.61 -10.06
C GLN A 29 -8.43 -13.26 -11.44
N GLY A 30 -7.65 -12.73 -12.39
CA GLY A 30 -7.50 -13.32 -13.72
C GLY A 30 -6.72 -14.64 -13.72
N GLY A 31 -6.14 -15.04 -12.58
CA GLY A 31 -5.29 -16.23 -12.50
C GLY A 31 -3.98 -16.08 -13.26
N HIS A 32 -3.54 -14.84 -13.55
CA HIS A 32 -2.34 -14.57 -14.33
C HIS A 32 -1.05 -14.82 -13.56
N ILE A 33 -1.10 -14.77 -12.23
CA ILE A 33 0.07 -14.98 -11.38
C ILE A 33 -0.37 -15.35 -9.96
N ASP A 34 0.44 -16.13 -9.26
CA ASP A 34 0.23 -16.39 -7.84
C ASP A 34 0.62 -15.18 -6.96
N PRO A 35 0.02 -15.02 -5.76
CA PRO A 35 0.21 -13.81 -4.95
C PRO A 35 1.62 -13.62 -4.41
N LEU A 36 2.39 -14.71 -4.19
CA LEU A 36 3.76 -14.62 -3.68
C LEU A 36 4.71 -14.21 -4.80
N SER A 37 4.55 -14.76 -6.00
CA SER A 37 5.30 -14.34 -7.20
C SER A 37 4.97 -12.90 -7.58
N PHE A 38 3.68 -12.50 -7.52
CA PHE A 38 3.27 -11.11 -7.73
C PHE A 38 3.98 -10.16 -6.76
N SER A 39 3.96 -10.48 -5.45
CA SER A 39 4.57 -9.64 -4.42
C SER A 39 6.09 -9.54 -4.60
N SER A 40 6.74 -10.64 -4.93
CA SER A 40 8.19 -10.71 -5.17
C SER A 40 8.61 -9.88 -6.38
N LEU A 41 7.92 -10.03 -7.51
CA LEU A 41 8.18 -9.25 -8.73
C LEU A 41 7.86 -7.76 -8.53
N ARG A 42 6.78 -7.44 -7.83
CA ARG A 42 6.42 -6.06 -7.46
C ARG A 42 7.53 -5.42 -6.63
N LEU A 43 8.04 -6.08 -5.60
CA LEU A 43 9.11 -5.55 -4.76
C LEU A 43 10.43 -5.46 -5.51
N ALA A 44 10.78 -6.48 -6.30
CA ALA A 44 12.01 -6.50 -7.10
C ALA A 44 12.03 -5.40 -8.17
N SER A 45 10.93 -5.20 -8.91
CA SER A 45 10.83 -4.14 -9.92
C SER A 45 10.91 -2.75 -9.28
N GLY A 46 10.28 -2.56 -8.12
CA GLY A 46 10.39 -1.33 -7.34
C GLY A 46 11.82 -1.09 -6.87
N ALA A 47 12.51 -2.11 -6.37
CA ALA A 47 13.91 -2.02 -5.97
C ALA A 47 14.83 -1.64 -7.14
N LEU A 48 14.62 -2.23 -8.32
CA LEU A 48 15.37 -1.91 -9.54
C LEU A 48 15.19 -0.45 -9.96
N VAL A 49 13.94 0.01 -10.06
CA VAL A 49 13.64 1.39 -10.48
C VAL A 49 14.18 2.43 -9.49
N LEU A 50 14.21 2.10 -8.20
CA LEU A 50 14.70 3.00 -7.16
C LEU A 50 16.21 2.87 -6.90
N SER A 51 16.89 1.87 -7.48
CA SER A 51 18.33 1.64 -7.25
C SER A 51 19.21 2.88 -7.50
N PRO A 52 18.96 3.76 -8.49
CA PRO A 52 19.76 4.96 -8.71
C PRO A 52 19.79 5.91 -7.48
N PHE A 53 18.70 5.94 -6.70
CA PHE A 53 18.67 6.78 -5.50
C PHE A 53 19.66 6.32 -4.42
N LEU A 54 19.98 5.01 -4.35
CA LEU A 54 20.99 4.48 -3.41
C LEU A 54 22.39 4.93 -3.83
N PHE A 55 22.70 4.88 -5.13
CA PHE A 55 24.02 5.30 -5.62
C PHE A 55 24.26 6.80 -5.42
N TYR A 56 23.24 7.63 -5.62
CA TYR A 56 23.33 9.07 -5.40
C TYR A 56 23.55 9.47 -3.93
N HIS A 57 23.10 8.63 -2.98
CA HIS A 57 23.18 8.89 -1.54
C HIS A 57 24.18 7.96 -0.83
N ALA A 58 25.15 7.41 -1.53
CA ALA A 58 26.11 6.42 -1.00
C ALA A 58 26.86 6.86 0.27
N LYS A 59 26.98 8.16 0.53
CA LYS A 59 27.68 8.73 1.71
C LYS A 59 26.85 8.66 3.02
N THR A 60 25.54 8.40 2.96
CA THR A 60 24.62 8.35 4.12
C THR A 60 24.08 6.94 4.40
N THR A 61 24.79 5.92 3.98
CA THR A 61 24.28 4.58 3.70
C THR A 61 23.73 3.85 4.93
N LEU A 62 24.37 3.90 6.10
CA LEU A 62 23.97 3.09 7.26
C LEU A 62 22.60 3.51 7.86
N SER A 63 22.26 4.79 7.88
CA SER A 63 20.99 5.27 8.42
C SER A 63 19.77 4.97 7.53
N LEU A 64 20.00 4.62 6.26
CA LEU A 64 18.96 4.26 5.31
C LEU A 64 18.47 2.82 5.47
N TRP A 65 19.36 1.93 5.91
CA TRP A 65 19.07 0.52 6.08
C TRP A 65 18.28 0.27 7.37
N ARG A 66 16.96 0.22 7.25
CA ARG A 66 16.04 0.00 8.36
C ARG A 66 15.33 -1.35 8.20
N PRO A 67 15.89 -2.46 8.71
CA PRO A 67 15.33 -3.80 8.47
C PRO A 67 13.85 -3.91 8.84
N LEU A 68 13.46 -3.27 9.93
CA LEU A 68 12.07 -3.26 10.38
C LEU A 68 11.13 -2.54 9.39
N SER A 69 11.60 -1.49 8.69
CA SER A 69 10.80 -0.85 7.64
C SER A 69 10.67 -1.73 6.41
N GLY A 70 11.75 -2.42 6.00
CA GLY A 70 11.69 -3.45 4.95
C GLY A 70 10.75 -4.60 5.31
N PHE A 71 10.77 -5.04 6.56
CA PHE A 71 9.87 -6.07 7.06
C PHE A 71 8.39 -5.64 6.98
N TYR A 72 8.05 -4.43 7.44
CA TYR A 72 6.67 -3.93 7.31
C TYR A 72 6.24 -3.79 5.86
N LEU A 73 7.14 -3.35 4.97
CA LEU A 73 6.85 -3.28 3.55
C LEU A 73 6.57 -4.67 2.95
N MET A 74 7.38 -5.67 3.32
CA MET A 74 7.19 -7.06 2.89
C MET A 74 5.87 -7.63 3.40
N VAL A 75 5.58 -7.49 4.71
CA VAL A 75 4.32 -7.97 5.31
C VAL A 75 3.12 -7.34 4.62
N TYR A 76 3.16 -6.00 4.43
CA TYR A 76 2.12 -5.32 3.67
C TYR A 76 1.96 -5.90 2.26
N ALA A 77 3.05 -6.01 1.49
CA ALA A 77 2.98 -6.43 0.09
C ALA A 77 2.44 -7.85 -0.07
N VAL A 78 2.89 -8.78 0.76
CA VAL A 78 2.49 -10.20 0.71
C VAL A 78 1.05 -10.37 1.15
N LEU A 79 0.67 -9.88 2.34
CA LEU A 79 -0.68 -10.05 2.87
C LEU A 79 -1.75 -9.34 2.02
N PHE A 80 -1.40 -8.16 1.48
CA PHE A 80 -2.22 -7.45 0.51
C PHE A 80 -2.52 -8.30 -0.72
N SER A 81 -1.50 -8.93 -1.30
CA SER A 81 -1.67 -9.76 -2.48
C SER A 81 -2.47 -11.02 -2.16
N VAL A 82 -2.15 -11.72 -1.07
CA VAL A 82 -2.90 -12.93 -0.67
C VAL A 82 -4.37 -12.60 -0.40
N ALA A 83 -4.66 -11.48 0.26
CA ALA A 83 -6.03 -11.06 0.54
C ALA A 83 -6.83 -10.78 -0.74
N TYR A 84 -6.20 -10.18 -1.75
CA TYR A 84 -6.87 -9.85 -3.02
C TYR A 84 -7.25 -11.04 -3.90
N ILE A 85 -6.86 -12.26 -3.56
CA ILE A 85 -7.40 -13.46 -4.24
C ILE A 85 -8.93 -13.51 -4.06
N HIS A 86 -9.43 -13.15 -2.88
CA HIS A 86 -10.84 -13.32 -2.50
C HIS A 86 -11.56 -12.00 -2.19
N LEU A 87 -10.88 -10.86 -2.21
CA LEU A 87 -11.47 -9.55 -1.95
C LEU A 87 -11.68 -8.79 -3.25
N ASP A 88 -12.83 -8.14 -3.37
CA ASP A 88 -13.05 -7.15 -4.42
C ASP A 88 -12.20 -5.90 -4.17
N THR A 89 -11.88 -5.17 -5.24
CA THR A 89 -10.98 -4.00 -5.18
C THR A 89 -11.46 -2.96 -4.16
N GLY A 90 -12.76 -2.64 -4.15
CA GLY A 90 -13.33 -1.66 -3.22
C GLY A 90 -13.31 -2.16 -1.77
N ALA A 91 -13.72 -3.41 -1.53
CA ALA A 91 -13.71 -4.02 -0.20
C ALA A 91 -12.30 -4.13 0.37
N GLY A 92 -11.34 -4.59 -0.44
CA GLY A 92 -9.94 -4.68 -0.03
C GLY A 92 -9.35 -3.31 0.29
N ALA A 93 -9.58 -2.30 -0.55
CA ALA A 93 -9.11 -0.94 -0.28
C ALA A 93 -9.75 -0.35 0.98
N LEU A 94 -11.05 -0.57 1.21
CA LEU A 94 -11.74 -0.09 2.42
C LEU A 94 -11.16 -0.71 3.70
N LEU A 95 -10.96 -2.03 3.72
CA LEU A 95 -10.36 -2.74 4.85
C LEU A 95 -8.93 -2.26 5.13
N LEU A 96 -8.11 -2.16 4.09
CA LEU A 96 -6.73 -1.71 4.21
C LEU A 96 -6.66 -0.28 4.79
N PHE A 97 -7.27 0.66 4.09
CA PHE A 97 -7.14 2.08 4.44
C PHE A 97 -7.94 2.46 5.69
N GLY A 98 -8.99 1.71 6.02
CA GLY A 98 -9.66 1.82 7.31
C GLY A 98 -8.75 1.39 8.47
N ALA A 99 -8.02 0.28 8.33
CA ALA A 99 -7.02 -0.15 9.32
C ALA A 99 -5.87 0.86 9.42
N VAL A 100 -5.40 1.41 8.28
CA VAL A 100 -4.40 2.49 8.25
C VAL A 100 -4.90 3.72 9.00
N GLN A 101 -6.13 4.15 8.71
CA GLN A 101 -6.74 5.30 9.36
C GLN A 101 -6.79 5.12 10.87
N PHE A 102 -7.28 3.98 11.33
CA PHE A 102 -7.36 3.66 12.75
C PHE A 102 -5.98 3.70 13.43
N ALA A 103 -5.00 3.00 12.88
CA ALA A 103 -3.65 2.93 13.44
C ALA A 103 -2.95 4.29 13.46
N MET A 104 -3.06 5.08 12.38
CA MET A 104 -2.40 6.38 12.30
C MET A 104 -3.08 7.45 13.14
N VAL A 105 -4.41 7.38 13.32
CA VAL A 105 -5.12 8.25 14.27
C VAL A 105 -4.66 7.99 15.70
N ILE A 106 -4.64 6.72 16.11
CA ILE A 106 -4.14 6.33 17.43
C ILE A 106 -2.70 6.84 17.62
N HIS A 107 -1.82 6.61 16.64
CA HIS A 107 -0.44 7.09 16.71
C HIS A 107 -0.36 8.62 16.81
N GLY A 108 -1.17 9.34 16.02
CA GLY A 108 -1.23 10.81 16.05
C GLY A 108 -1.67 11.35 17.43
N LEU A 109 -2.70 10.75 18.02
CA LEU A 109 -3.18 11.11 19.36
C LEU A 109 -2.08 10.90 20.42
N PHE A 110 -1.34 9.78 20.38
CA PHE A 110 -0.20 9.56 21.27
C PHE A 110 0.94 10.56 21.05
N LYS A 111 1.02 11.19 19.88
CA LYS A 111 2.00 12.25 19.55
C LYS A 111 1.45 13.66 19.83
N GLY A 112 0.26 13.78 20.43
CA GLY A 112 -0.37 15.06 20.76
C GLY A 112 -1.05 15.74 19.57
N GLU A 113 -1.28 15.03 18.44
CA GLU A 113 -2.09 15.58 17.35
C GLU A 113 -3.55 15.71 17.78
N SER A 114 -4.21 16.83 17.47
CA SER A 114 -5.62 17.02 17.75
C SER A 114 -6.50 16.34 16.69
N LEU A 115 -7.53 15.63 17.16
CA LEU A 115 -8.56 15.04 16.30
C LEU A 115 -9.77 15.98 16.24
N SER A 116 -9.97 16.64 15.09
CA SER A 116 -11.17 17.47 14.91
C SER A 116 -12.43 16.62 14.82
N VAL A 117 -13.58 17.18 15.20
CA VAL A 117 -14.89 16.51 15.17
C VAL A 117 -15.16 15.93 13.78
N MET A 118 -14.89 16.68 12.71
CA MET A 118 -15.09 16.23 11.34
C MET A 118 -14.26 14.97 11.02
N ARG A 119 -12.99 14.90 11.47
CA ARG A 119 -12.12 13.72 11.27
C ARG A 119 -12.57 12.54 12.13
N ALA A 120 -13.05 12.79 13.33
CA ALA A 120 -13.64 11.76 14.19
C ALA A 120 -14.88 11.15 13.54
N CYS A 121 -15.80 11.97 13.00
CA CYS A 121 -16.96 11.50 12.26
C CYS A 121 -16.55 10.67 11.03
N GLY A 122 -15.55 11.12 10.26
CA GLY A 122 -15.02 10.35 9.12
C GLY A 122 -14.46 8.99 9.54
N LEU A 123 -13.75 8.92 10.65
CA LEU A 123 -13.25 7.66 11.22
C LEU A 123 -14.41 6.72 11.62
N VAL A 124 -15.42 7.25 12.29
CA VAL A 124 -16.61 6.46 12.70
C VAL A 124 -17.33 5.91 11.47
N ILE A 125 -17.55 6.73 10.44
CA ILE A 125 -18.18 6.31 9.19
C ILE A 125 -17.34 5.21 8.51
N ALA A 126 -16.02 5.36 8.44
CA ALA A 126 -15.15 4.34 7.85
C ALA A 126 -15.20 3.01 8.63
N LEU A 127 -15.15 3.06 9.97
CA LEU A 127 -15.27 1.86 10.82
C LEU A 127 -16.66 1.21 10.71
N ALA A 128 -17.72 2.01 10.65
CA ALA A 128 -19.08 1.51 10.43
C ALA A 128 -19.21 0.84 9.05
N GLY A 129 -18.59 1.40 8.01
CA GLY A 129 -18.54 0.79 6.69
C GLY A 129 -17.79 -0.56 6.67
N ILE A 130 -16.68 -0.65 7.39
CA ILE A 130 -15.95 -1.91 7.58
C ILE A 130 -16.80 -2.93 8.33
N ALA A 131 -17.44 -2.52 9.43
CA ALA A 131 -18.32 -3.38 10.20
C ALA A 131 -19.48 -3.90 9.34
N ALA A 132 -20.12 -3.03 8.57
CA ALA A 132 -21.21 -3.41 7.65
C ALA A 132 -20.72 -4.39 6.56
N LEU A 133 -19.50 -4.21 6.04
CA LEU A 133 -18.90 -5.12 5.06
C LEU A 133 -18.64 -6.52 5.63
N LEU A 134 -18.30 -6.61 6.91
CA LEU A 134 -17.97 -7.86 7.60
C LEU A 134 -19.19 -8.54 8.22
N LEU A 135 -20.38 -7.91 8.21
CA LEU A 135 -21.60 -8.57 8.67
C LEU A 135 -21.91 -9.80 7.80
N PRO A 136 -22.35 -10.92 8.43
CA PRO A 136 -22.70 -12.13 7.71
C PRO A 136 -23.76 -11.85 6.64
N GLY A 137 -23.49 -12.28 5.41
CA GLY A 137 -24.39 -12.13 4.27
C GLY A 137 -23.80 -12.72 3.00
N ALA A 138 -24.59 -12.82 1.94
CA ALA A 138 -24.20 -13.46 0.68
C ALA A 138 -22.97 -12.80 -0.03
N LYS A 139 -22.62 -11.59 0.35
CA LYS A 139 -21.49 -10.82 -0.22
C LYS A 139 -20.39 -10.53 0.80
N ALA A 140 -20.45 -11.08 2.01
CA ALA A 140 -19.41 -10.88 3.00
C ALA A 140 -18.10 -11.55 2.53
N PRO A 141 -16.96 -10.85 2.59
CA PRO A 141 -15.68 -11.44 2.22
C PRO A 141 -15.26 -12.52 3.22
N PRO A 142 -14.46 -13.52 2.78
CA PRO A 142 -13.92 -14.51 3.70
C PRO A 142 -13.15 -13.85 4.84
N LEU A 143 -13.44 -14.22 6.08
CA LEU A 143 -12.89 -13.58 7.28
C LEU A 143 -11.34 -13.57 7.28
N TYR A 144 -10.71 -14.68 6.84
CA TYR A 144 -9.27 -14.77 6.79
C TYR A 144 -8.66 -13.73 5.82
N SER A 145 -9.29 -13.49 4.65
CA SER A 145 -8.83 -12.49 3.69
C SER A 145 -9.01 -11.07 4.23
N ALA A 146 -10.12 -10.82 4.93
CA ALA A 146 -10.37 -9.55 5.61
C ALA A 146 -9.32 -9.29 6.70
N LEU A 147 -9.01 -10.28 7.53
CA LEU A 147 -7.98 -10.18 8.56
C LEU A 147 -6.58 -9.95 7.96
N MET A 148 -6.22 -10.67 6.90
CA MET A 148 -4.96 -10.43 6.19
C MET A 148 -4.86 -9.01 5.65
N MET A 149 -5.94 -8.47 5.08
CA MET A 149 -5.97 -7.09 4.58
C MET A 149 -5.86 -6.06 5.71
N ILE A 150 -6.50 -6.29 6.86
CA ILE A 150 -6.35 -5.44 8.05
C ILE A 150 -4.90 -5.46 8.54
N VAL A 151 -4.27 -6.63 8.65
CA VAL A 151 -2.85 -6.73 9.06
C VAL A 151 -1.94 -6.06 8.04
N ALA A 152 -2.22 -6.18 6.75
CA ALA A 152 -1.51 -5.43 5.70
C ALA A 152 -1.64 -3.92 5.90
N GLY A 153 -2.83 -3.42 6.26
CA GLY A 153 -3.07 -2.02 6.60
C GLY A 153 -2.28 -1.54 7.82
N LEU A 154 -2.25 -2.34 8.88
CA LEU A 154 -1.44 -2.05 10.08
C LEU A 154 0.06 -2.00 9.75
N ALA A 155 0.56 -2.93 8.93
CA ALA A 155 1.95 -2.95 8.46
C ALA A 155 2.25 -1.70 7.60
N TRP A 156 1.35 -1.30 6.71
CA TRP A 156 1.47 -0.07 5.93
C TRP A 156 1.47 1.19 6.80
N ALA A 157 0.62 1.26 7.84
CA ALA A 157 0.62 2.36 8.80
C ALA A 157 1.96 2.45 9.55
N ALA A 158 2.47 1.34 10.05
CA ALA A 158 3.76 1.26 10.73
C ALA A 158 4.92 1.69 9.80
N TYR A 159 4.90 1.23 8.54
CA TYR A 159 5.83 1.64 7.49
C TYR A 159 5.78 3.15 7.25
N SER A 160 4.58 3.73 7.09
CA SER A 160 4.36 5.15 6.84
C SER A 160 4.82 6.03 8.01
N VAL A 161 4.48 5.64 9.25
CA VAL A 161 4.91 6.37 10.46
C VAL A 161 6.44 6.40 10.56
N ARG A 162 7.13 5.31 10.24
CA ARG A 162 8.59 5.25 10.25
C ARG A 162 9.22 6.08 9.13
N GLY A 163 8.55 6.23 8.00
CA GLY A 163 8.99 7.03 6.87
C GLY A 163 9.07 8.53 7.16
N ARG A 164 8.25 9.03 8.12
CA ARG A 164 8.25 10.46 8.52
C ARG A 164 9.58 10.93 9.13
N ALA A 165 10.38 10.03 9.69
CA ALA A 165 11.66 10.35 10.31
C ALA A 165 12.85 10.40 9.33
N GLY A 166 12.63 10.24 8.01
CA GLY A 166 13.68 10.14 7.01
C GLY A 166 13.91 11.42 6.22
N GLN A 167 15.18 11.82 6.02
CA GLN A 167 15.54 13.01 5.24
C GLN A 167 15.66 12.75 3.73
N ALA A 168 15.88 11.51 3.30
CA ALA A 168 16.08 11.13 1.90
C ALA A 168 14.99 10.15 1.45
N ALA A 169 13.81 10.66 1.05
CA ALA A 169 12.64 9.86 0.71
C ALA A 169 12.95 8.79 -0.35
N GLY A 170 13.62 9.16 -1.44
CA GLY A 170 13.96 8.23 -2.53
C GLY A 170 14.91 7.11 -2.07
N ALA A 171 16.01 7.46 -1.43
CA ALA A 171 17.00 6.49 -0.96
C ALA A 171 16.46 5.59 0.17
N SER A 172 15.68 6.17 1.10
CA SER A 172 15.03 5.40 2.17
C SER A 172 14.02 4.40 1.60
N THR A 173 13.21 4.82 0.63
CA THR A 173 12.26 3.92 -0.05
C THR A 173 13.01 2.83 -0.81
N ALA A 174 14.06 3.17 -1.56
CA ALA A 174 14.90 2.21 -2.27
C ALA A 174 15.48 1.14 -1.33
N ALA A 175 16.08 1.55 -0.21
CA ALA A 175 16.63 0.64 0.79
C ALA A 175 15.56 -0.31 1.36
N ASN A 176 14.34 0.19 1.62
CA ASN A 176 13.24 -0.62 2.12
C ASN A 176 12.78 -1.67 1.07
N PHE A 177 12.73 -1.30 -0.23
CA PHE A 177 12.40 -2.26 -1.29
C PHE A 177 13.49 -3.33 -1.45
N VAL A 178 14.77 -2.93 -1.40
CA VAL A 178 15.90 -3.87 -1.45
C VAL A 178 15.88 -4.85 -0.27
N LEU A 179 15.53 -4.40 0.92
CA LEU A 179 15.40 -5.27 2.11
C LEU A 179 14.16 -6.17 2.03
N ALA A 180 13.04 -5.65 1.55
CA ALA A 180 11.78 -6.40 1.47
C ALA A 180 11.82 -7.51 0.39
N THR A 181 12.52 -7.28 -0.71
CA THR A 181 12.59 -8.21 -1.85
C THR A 181 13.10 -9.61 -1.45
N PRO A 182 14.28 -9.78 -0.80
CA PRO A 182 14.75 -11.11 -0.44
C PRO A 182 13.84 -11.80 0.58
N MET A 183 13.17 -11.05 1.46
CA MET A 183 12.21 -11.61 2.41
C MET A 183 10.98 -12.18 1.69
N ALA A 184 10.44 -11.45 0.70
CA ALA A 184 9.31 -11.92 -0.10
C ALA A 184 9.70 -13.10 -1.00
N LEU A 185 10.89 -13.07 -1.61
CA LEU A 185 11.43 -14.19 -2.39
C LEU A 185 11.59 -15.45 -1.53
N ALA A 186 12.11 -15.31 -0.32
CA ALA A 186 12.24 -16.45 0.61
C ALA A 186 10.87 -17.06 0.93
N LEU A 187 9.84 -16.23 1.20
CA LEU A 187 8.47 -16.73 1.38
C LEU A 187 7.92 -17.40 0.12
N SER A 188 8.16 -16.80 -1.04
CA SER A 188 7.76 -17.39 -2.31
C SER A 188 8.39 -18.77 -2.51
N LEU A 189 9.68 -18.94 -2.28
CA LEU A 189 10.37 -20.21 -2.40
C LEU A 189 9.91 -21.27 -1.38
N LEU A 190 9.59 -20.85 -0.15
CA LEU A 190 9.15 -21.75 0.92
C LEU A 190 7.72 -22.27 0.74
N PHE A 191 6.82 -21.45 0.20
CA PHE A 191 5.39 -21.74 0.12
C PHE A 191 4.89 -21.98 -1.29
N MET A 192 5.72 -21.81 -2.32
CA MET A 192 5.37 -22.02 -3.73
C MET A 192 5.39 -23.50 -4.07
N LYS A 193 4.26 -24.18 -3.89
CA LYS A 193 4.11 -25.58 -4.33
C LYS A 193 3.95 -25.72 -5.86
N GLN A 194 3.33 -24.75 -6.51
CA GLN A 194 3.18 -24.64 -7.97
C GLN A 194 3.05 -23.15 -8.32
N GLY A 195 4.16 -22.50 -8.62
CA GLY A 195 4.13 -21.11 -9.11
C GLY A 195 3.46 -21.06 -10.48
N HIS A 196 2.43 -20.24 -10.59
CA HIS A 196 1.79 -19.95 -11.88
C HIS A 196 2.01 -18.49 -12.22
N TYR A 197 2.45 -18.22 -13.44
CA TYR A 197 2.58 -16.87 -13.98
C TYR A 197 2.55 -16.91 -15.51
N ASP A 198 1.92 -15.90 -16.09
CA ASP A 198 1.93 -15.63 -17.52
C ASP A 198 2.48 -14.22 -17.81
N ALA A 199 2.56 -13.86 -19.09
CA ALA A 199 3.08 -12.57 -19.51
C ALA A 199 2.28 -11.39 -18.96
N ALA A 200 0.95 -11.53 -18.83
CA ALA A 200 0.08 -10.48 -18.27
C ALA A 200 0.33 -10.31 -16.78
N GLY A 201 0.43 -11.40 -16.02
CA GLY A 201 0.75 -11.38 -14.59
C GLY A 201 2.09 -10.74 -14.29
N ILE A 202 3.13 -11.07 -15.08
CA ILE A 202 4.46 -10.44 -15.00
C ILE A 202 4.34 -8.94 -15.28
N ALA A 203 3.70 -8.54 -16.39
CA ALA A 203 3.56 -7.13 -16.75
C ALA A 203 2.81 -6.31 -15.68
N LEU A 204 1.71 -6.85 -15.15
CA LEU A 204 0.93 -6.22 -14.07
C LEU A 204 1.75 -6.09 -12.78
N SER A 205 2.56 -7.11 -12.44
CA SER A 205 3.45 -7.08 -11.27
C SER A 205 4.53 -6.00 -11.40
N LEU A 206 5.18 -5.93 -12.57
CA LEU A 206 6.21 -4.95 -12.87
C LEU A 206 5.64 -3.52 -12.84
N LEU A 207 4.48 -3.29 -13.44
CA LEU A 207 3.81 -2.00 -13.45
C LEU A 207 3.38 -1.58 -12.03
N SER A 208 2.82 -2.52 -11.25
CA SER A 208 2.48 -2.31 -9.84
C SER A 208 3.71 -1.94 -9.00
N GLY A 209 4.84 -2.60 -9.22
CA GLY A 209 6.07 -2.35 -8.49
C GLY A 209 6.75 -1.03 -8.88
N ALA A 210 7.03 -0.86 -10.16
CA ALA A 210 7.78 0.28 -10.68
C ALA A 210 7.01 1.59 -10.57
N ALA A 211 5.77 1.63 -11.04
CA ALA A 211 4.98 2.86 -11.11
C ALA A 211 4.10 3.05 -9.86
N ALA A 212 3.18 2.12 -9.60
CA ALA A 212 2.16 2.31 -8.58
C ALA A 212 2.67 2.11 -7.14
N SER A 213 3.86 1.50 -6.95
CA SER A 213 4.49 1.37 -5.64
C SER A 213 5.73 2.24 -5.52
N ALA A 214 6.79 2.01 -6.28
CA ALA A 214 8.07 2.71 -6.13
C ALA A 214 7.92 4.23 -6.26
N GLY A 215 7.37 4.71 -7.36
CA GLY A 215 7.13 6.13 -7.59
C GLY A 215 6.18 6.75 -6.56
N ALA A 216 5.07 6.06 -6.28
CA ALA A 216 4.09 6.51 -5.30
C ALA A 216 4.66 6.60 -3.88
N TYR A 217 5.51 5.66 -3.45
CA TYR A 217 6.05 5.65 -2.09
C TYR A 217 7.15 6.67 -1.90
N VAL A 218 7.98 6.94 -2.93
CA VAL A 218 8.88 8.09 -2.89
C VAL A 218 8.09 9.38 -2.73
N LEU A 219 7.05 9.55 -3.55
CA LEU A 219 6.17 10.72 -3.47
C LEU A 219 5.51 10.82 -2.10
N TRP A 220 4.97 9.71 -1.58
CA TRP A 220 4.37 9.64 -0.25
C TRP A 220 5.35 10.01 0.86
N TYR A 221 6.56 9.47 0.83
CA TYR A 221 7.60 9.78 1.81
C TYR A 221 8.08 11.24 1.77
N THR A 222 8.00 11.91 0.60
CA THR A 222 8.26 13.37 0.53
C THR A 222 7.16 14.20 1.16
N LEU A 223 5.91 13.69 1.20
CA LEU A 223 4.75 14.36 1.76
C LEU A 223 4.63 14.17 3.28
N LEU A 224 4.97 12.97 3.78
CA LEU A 224 4.78 12.60 5.18
C LEU A 224 5.38 13.58 6.20
N PRO A 225 6.59 14.15 6.04
CA PRO A 225 7.14 15.12 6.99
C PRO A 225 6.31 16.40 7.15
N SER A 226 5.57 16.79 6.10
CA SER A 226 4.72 17.99 6.10
C SER A 226 3.29 17.71 6.57
N LEU A 227 2.92 16.44 6.76
CA LEU A 227 1.58 16.02 7.15
C LEU A 227 1.60 15.44 8.57
N GLY A 228 0.62 15.77 9.41
CA GLY A 228 0.33 15.04 10.64
C GLY A 228 -0.13 13.61 10.33
N SER A 229 0.01 12.68 11.27
CA SER A 229 -0.41 11.28 11.08
C SER A 229 -1.90 11.18 10.77
N ILE A 230 -2.71 11.94 11.51
CA ILE A 230 -4.16 12.01 11.30
C ILE A 230 -4.50 12.57 9.92
N THR A 231 -3.81 13.62 9.47
CA THR A 231 -4.04 14.19 8.12
C THR A 231 -3.64 13.22 7.03
N ALA A 232 -2.46 12.61 7.16
CA ALA A 232 -1.95 11.65 6.20
C ALA A 232 -2.90 10.45 6.01
N SER A 233 -3.42 9.88 7.10
CA SER A 233 -4.37 8.77 7.02
C SER A 233 -5.72 9.20 6.46
N THR A 234 -6.21 10.40 6.79
CA THR A 234 -7.48 10.93 6.25
C THR A 234 -7.43 11.09 4.73
N LEU A 235 -6.30 11.57 4.18
CA LEU A 235 -6.10 11.65 2.73
C LEU A 235 -6.18 10.28 2.06
N GLN A 236 -5.63 9.25 2.67
CA GLN A 236 -5.66 7.89 2.14
C GLN A 236 -7.05 7.26 2.11
N LEU A 237 -8.05 7.77 2.87
CA LEU A 237 -9.45 7.33 2.76
C LEU A 237 -10.10 7.69 1.40
N SER A 238 -9.49 8.54 0.59
CA SER A 238 -9.92 8.75 -0.79
C SER A 238 -9.62 7.56 -1.71
N VAL A 239 -8.65 6.71 -1.35
CA VAL A 239 -8.18 5.61 -2.21
C VAL A 239 -9.25 4.55 -2.48
N PRO A 240 -10.06 4.08 -1.51
CA PRO A 240 -11.18 3.18 -1.79
C PRO A 240 -12.16 3.74 -2.82
N CYS A 241 -12.52 5.02 -2.70
CA CYS A 241 -13.42 5.68 -3.66
C CYS A 241 -12.81 5.73 -5.06
N LEU A 242 -11.53 6.11 -5.17
CA LEU A 242 -10.80 6.14 -6.44
C LEU A 242 -10.67 4.75 -7.06
N ALA A 243 -10.40 3.73 -6.26
CA ALA A 243 -10.30 2.35 -6.72
C ALA A 243 -11.65 1.83 -7.25
N MET A 244 -12.76 2.12 -6.57
CA MET A 244 -14.11 1.77 -7.02
C MET A 244 -14.49 2.48 -8.32
N LEU A 245 -14.19 3.77 -8.44
CA LEU A 245 -14.44 4.54 -9.67
C LEU A 245 -13.63 3.98 -10.84
N GLY A 246 -12.38 3.58 -10.64
CA GLY A 246 -11.55 2.97 -11.66
C GLY A 246 -12.12 1.65 -12.17
N VAL A 247 -12.61 0.80 -11.28
CA VAL A 247 -13.27 -0.47 -11.65
C VAL A 247 -14.56 -0.20 -12.39
N TRP A 248 -15.41 0.71 -11.90
CA TRP A 248 -16.68 1.07 -12.54
C TRP A 248 -16.49 1.61 -13.96
N TYR A 249 -15.50 2.49 -14.16
CA TYR A 249 -15.14 3.00 -15.48
C TYR A 249 -14.69 1.90 -16.45
N SER A 250 -13.92 0.92 -15.96
CA SER A 250 -13.51 -0.23 -16.75
C SER A 250 -14.70 -1.08 -17.18
N TRP A 251 -15.68 -1.26 -16.30
CA TRP A 251 -16.91 -2.03 -16.60
C TRP A 251 -17.82 -1.36 -17.63
N MET A 252 -17.87 -0.03 -17.68
CA MET A 252 -18.71 0.70 -18.65
C MET A 252 -18.14 0.70 -20.07
N ASN A 253 -16.85 0.38 -20.25
CA ASN A 253 -16.19 0.43 -21.55
C ASN A 253 -15.91 -0.97 -22.14
N HIS A 254 -16.47 -2.01 -21.52
CA HIS A 254 -16.50 -3.39 -22.01
C HIS A 254 -17.94 -3.90 -22.09
#